data_c9cb2163b09d72511adacfe70ac37868
#
_entry.id   c9cb2163b09d72511adacfe70ac37868
#
_cell.length_a   1.000
_cell.length_b   1.000
_cell.length_c   1.000
_cell.angle_alpha   90.00
_cell.angle_beta   90.00
_cell.angle_gamma   90.00
#
_symmetry.space_group_name_H-M   'P 1'
#
loop_
_entity.id
_entity.type
_entity.pdbx_description
1 polymer ?
#
loop_
_entity_poly.entity_id
_entity_poly.type
_entity_poly.pdbx_seq_one_letter_code
_entity_poly.pdbx_strand_id
1 'polypeptide(L)'
;MSRFRRVLHATDFSSASGAAFKWAVDMAKANHAQLLLVHVMDPAPLVGYGEYVPPQAYEEIAAYARAAGQKRLDALVVKAKRAGVRCKTLLLEGVAHERIVKAARSKRADLIVVGTRGGGGIAKFFLGSVASRVVATAAYPVLTVRAT
;
A
#
# COMPACT_ATOMS: atom_id res chain seq x y z
N MET A 1 20.72 -17.11 -8.96
CA MET A 1 19.98 -15.83 -8.87
C MET A 1 18.76 -15.99 -7.99
N SER A 2 18.60 -15.10 -7.02
CA SER A 2 17.41 -15.11 -6.22
C SER A 2 16.24 -14.53 -7.05
N ARG A 3 15.13 -15.24 -7.00
CA ARG A 3 13.91 -14.84 -7.68
C ARG A 3 12.93 -14.35 -6.64
N PHE A 4 12.26 -13.24 -6.89
CA PHE A 4 11.17 -12.78 -6.04
C PHE A 4 9.98 -13.72 -6.21
N ARG A 5 9.46 -14.22 -5.10
CA ARG A 5 8.27 -15.09 -5.09
C ARG A 5 7.01 -14.34 -4.66
N ARG A 6 7.17 -13.35 -3.81
CA ARG A 6 6.07 -12.53 -3.30
C ARG A 6 6.48 -11.07 -3.30
N VAL A 7 5.75 -10.28 -4.04
CA VAL A 7 5.92 -8.83 -4.13
C VAL A 7 4.79 -8.17 -3.35
N LEU A 8 5.11 -7.35 -2.37
CA LEU A 8 4.13 -6.56 -1.65
C LEU A 8 4.15 -5.13 -2.22
N HIS A 9 2.99 -4.64 -2.61
CA HIS A 9 2.81 -3.24 -3.00
C HIS A 9 1.85 -2.58 -2.03
N ALA A 10 2.32 -1.53 -1.36
CA ALA A 10 1.49 -0.71 -0.49
C ALA A 10 1.01 0.50 -1.27
N THR A 11 -0.30 0.73 -1.26
CA THR A 11 -0.93 1.82 -2.01
C THR A 11 -1.73 2.73 -1.08
N ASP A 12 -1.66 4.02 -1.34
CA ASP A 12 -2.55 5.03 -0.77
C ASP A 12 -3.50 5.59 -1.84
N PHE A 13 -3.53 4.94 -3.00
CA PHE A 13 -4.33 5.32 -4.18
C PHE A 13 -3.96 6.66 -4.80
N SER A 14 -2.82 7.23 -4.43
CA SER A 14 -2.27 8.44 -5.06
C SER A 14 -1.68 8.16 -6.43
N SER A 15 -1.31 9.21 -7.16
CA SER A 15 -0.64 9.08 -8.46
C SER A 15 0.71 8.36 -8.35
N ALA A 16 1.48 8.64 -7.29
CA ALA A 16 2.75 7.95 -7.04
C ALA A 16 2.53 6.45 -6.80
N SER A 17 1.47 6.10 -6.05
CA SER A 17 1.09 4.70 -5.86
C SER A 17 0.65 4.05 -7.16
N GLY A 18 0.00 4.78 -8.05
CA GLY A 18 -0.38 4.28 -9.37
C GLY A 18 0.84 3.90 -10.22
N ALA A 19 1.87 4.72 -10.22
CA ALA A 19 3.13 4.40 -10.88
C ALA A 19 3.82 3.19 -10.23
N ALA A 20 3.84 3.15 -8.90
CA ALA A 20 4.40 2.03 -8.15
C ALA A 20 3.65 0.73 -8.42
N PHE A 21 2.32 0.79 -8.55
CA PHE A 21 1.50 -0.38 -8.89
C PHE A 21 1.93 -1.00 -10.22
N LYS A 22 2.16 -0.20 -11.23
CA LYS A 22 2.62 -0.70 -12.54
C LYS A 22 3.96 -1.43 -12.41
N TRP A 23 4.90 -0.85 -11.67
CA TRP A 23 6.19 -1.49 -11.41
C TRP A 23 6.02 -2.80 -10.62
N ALA A 24 5.14 -2.81 -9.63
CA ALA A 24 4.89 -4.01 -8.84
C ALA A 24 4.32 -5.14 -9.70
N VAL A 25 3.38 -4.83 -10.59
CA VAL A 25 2.82 -5.80 -11.53
C VAL A 25 3.91 -6.34 -12.47
N ASP A 26 4.74 -5.45 -13.02
CA ASP A 26 5.81 -5.86 -13.93
C ASP A 26 6.85 -6.74 -13.23
N MET A 27 7.23 -6.39 -12.00
CA MET A 27 8.15 -7.20 -11.20
C MET A 27 7.57 -8.57 -10.86
N ALA A 28 6.29 -8.60 -10.47
CA ALA A 28 5.61 -9.86 -10.17
C ALA A 28 5.52 -10.74 -11.43
N LYS A 29 5.15 -10.15 -12.55
CA LYS A 29 5.05 -10.88 -13.82
C LYS A 29 6.39 -11.44 -14.26
N ALA A 30 7.44 -10.63 -14.22
CA ALA A 30 8.79 -11.06 -14.65
C ALA A 30 9.35 -12.18 -13.77
N ASN A 31 8.95 -12.25 -12.51
CA ASN A 31 9.43 -13.25 -11.56
C ASN A 31 8.46 -14.41 -11.34
N HIS A 32 7.32 -14.42 -11.99
CA HIS A 32 6.22 -15.36 -11.72
C HIS A 32 5.80 -15.33 -10.26
N ALA A 33 5.84 -14.14 -9.66
CA ALA A 33 5.55 -13.91 -8.25
C ALA A 33 4.07 -13.66 -8.00
N GLN A 34 3.65 -13.91 -6.77
CA GLN A 34 2.36 -13.44 -6.28
C GLN A 34 2.48 -11.98 -5.86
N LEU A 35 1.48 -11.19 -6.20
CA LEU A 35 1.38 -9.79 -5.78
C LEU A 35 0.45 -9.69 -4.58
N LEU A 36 0.91 -9.05 -3.52
CA LEU A 36 0.10 -8.73 -2.35
C LEU A 36 -0.11 -7.21 -2.33
N LEU A 37 -1.36 -6.79 -2.52
CA LEU A 37 -1.75 -5.38 -2.47
C LEU A 37 -2.18 -5.03 -1.06
N VAL A 38 -1.53 -4.03 -0.48
CA VAL A 38 -1.78 -3.59 0.89
C VAL A 38 -2.22 -2.13 0.87
N HIS A 39 -3.31 -1.85 1.58
CA HIS A 39 -3.70 -0.49 1.91
C HIS A 39 -3.86 -0.39 3.41
N VAL A 40 -3.26 0.63 4.00
CA VAL A 40 -3.36 0.89 5.43
C VAL A 40 -4.20 2.13 5.65
N MET A 41 -5.31 1.97 6.35
CA MET A 41 -6.18 3.06 6.74
C MET A 41 -5.66 3.69 8.04
N ASP A 42 -5.57 5.01 8.04
CA ASP A 42 -5.22 5.74 9.25
C ASP A 42 -6.50 6.13 9.98
N PRO A 43 -6.73 5.65 11.20
CA PRO A 43 -7.93 6.01 11.97
C PRO A 43 -7.90 7.44 12.50
N ALA A 44 -6.76 8.10 12.53
CA ALA A 44 -6.60 9.44 13.11
C ALA A 44 -7.54 10.49 12.52
N PRO A 45 -7.81 10.55 11.20
CA PRO A 45 -8.77 11.50 10.65
C PRO A 45 -10.19 11.32 11.14
N LEU A 46 -10.52 10.14 11.68
CA LEU A 46 -11.85 9.84 12.21
C LEU A 46 -12.04 10.34 13.64
N VAL A 47 -10.94 10.67 14.33
CA VAL A 47 -10.92 11.18 15.71
C VAL A 47 -10.75 12.69 15.63
N GLY A 48 -11.74 13.37 15.03
CA GLY A 48 -11.34 14.64 14.63
C GLY A 48 -11.67 15.83 15.51
N TYR A 49 -10.82 16.76 15.58
CA TYR A 49 -11.00 18.21 15.78
C TYR A 49 -11.84 18.66 16.99
N GLY A 50 -11.85 17.88 18.09
CA GLY A 50 -12.50 18.26 19.33
C GLY A 50 -14.02 18.12 19.33
N GLU A 51 -14.61 17.64 18.28
CA GLU A 51 -16.04 17.34 18.25
C GLU A 51 -16.30 15.93 18.76
N TYR A 52 -17.33 15.81 19.59
CA TYR A 52 -17.76 14.51 20.09
C TYR A 52 -18.42 13.71 18.96
N VAL A 53 -17.87 12.56 18.65
CA VAL A 53 -18.49 11.63 17.72
C VAL A 53 -19.00 10.43 18.53
N PRO A 54 -20.30 10.14 18.50
CA PRO A 54 -20.82 8.96 19.19
C PRO A 54 -20.16 7.69 18.67
N PRO A 55 -19.90 6.69 19.52
CA PRO A 55 -19.26 5.44 19.08
C PRO A 55 -19.96 4.77 17.90
N GLN A 56 -21.28 4.84 17.85
CA GLN A 56 -22.07 4.26 16.77
C GLN A 56 -21.80 4.96 15.43
N ALA A 57 -21.75 6.29 15.43
CA ALA A 57 -21.41 7.05 14.22
C ALA A 57 -19.99 6.80 13.77
N TYR A 58 -19.07 6.66 14.72
CA TYR A 58 -17.68 6.29 14.45
C TYR A 58 -17.59 4.93 13.75
N GLU A 59 -18.31 3.94 14.24
CA GLU A 59 -18.37 2.61 13.63
C GLU A 59 -18.92 2.63 12.22
N GLU A 60 -19.95 3.42 11.96
CA GLU A 60 -20.53 3.57 10.63
C GLU A 60 -19.55 4.20 9.64
N ILE A 61 -18.85 5.25 10.07
CA ILE A 61 -17.84 5.93 9.27
C ILE A 61 -16.69 4.97 8.97
N ALA A 62 -16.22 4.24 9.98
CA ALA A 62 -15.13 3.27 9.81
C ALA A 62 -15.52 2.13 8.86
N ALA A 63 -16.75 1.62 8.98
CA ALA A 63 -17.25 0.58 8.08
C ALA A 63 -17.34 1.07 6.65
N TYR A 64 -17.79 2.30 6.43
CA TYR A 64 -17.84 2.90 5.11
C TYR A 64 -16.44 3.05 4.50
N ALA A 65 -15.50 3.53 5.30
CA ALA A 65 -14.11 3.70 4.85
C ALA A 65 -13.46 2.36 4.48
N ARG A 66 -13.71 1.31 5.27
CA ARG A 66 -13.20 -0.04 4.96
C ARG A 66 -13.79 -0.55 3.65
N ALA A 67 -15.10 -0.42 3.45
CA ALA A 67 -15.75 -0.85 2.23
C ALA A 67 -15.21 -0.10 1.00
N ALA A 68 -15.02 1.21 1.11
CA ALA A 68 -14.45 2.03 0.04
C ALA A 68 -13.02 1.63 -0.29
N GLY A 69 -12.19 1.41 0.73
CA GLY A 69 -10.81 0.95 0.55
C GLY A 69 -10.73 -0.43 -0.12
N GLN A 70 -11.56 -1.36 0.32
CA GLN A 70 -11.59 -2.70 -0.27
C GLN A 70 -12.02 -2.64 -1.73
N LYS A 71 -13.02 -1.83 -2.06
CA LYS A 71 -13.48 -1.65 -3.43
C LYS A 71 -12.35 -1.15 -4.35
N ARG A 72 -11.55 -0.20 -3.87
CA ARG A 72 -10.40 0.32 -4.62
C ARG A 72 -9.31 -0.74 -4.79
N LEU A 73 -9.03 -1.53 -3.76
CA LEU A 73 -8.11 -2.66 -3.85
C LEU A 73 -8.60 -3.70 -4.87
N ASP A 74 -9.88 -4.02 -4.84
CA ASP A 74 -10.48 -4.98 -5.77
C ASP A 74 -10.35 -4.54 -7.23
N ALA A 75 -10.46 -3.23 -7.48
CA ALA A 75 -10.24 -2.67 -8.82
C ALA A 75 -8.80 -2.89 -9.30
N LEU A 76 -7.83 -2.76 -8.40
CA LEU A 76 -6.43 -3.04 -8.73
C LEU A 76 -6.19 -4.54 -8.96
N VAL A 77 -6.86 -5.40 -8.23
CA VAL A 77 -6.80 -6.86 -8.44
C VAL A 77 -7.23 -7.21 -9.87
N VAL A 78 -8.31 -6.60 -10.35
CA VAL A 78 -8.78 -6.81 -11.73
C VAL A 78 -7.67 -6.47 -12.74
N LYS A 79 -7.00 -5.33 -12.54
CA LYS A 79 -5.90 -4.91 -13.41
C LYS A 79 -4.72 -5.89 -13.37
N ALA A 80 -4.35 -6.34 -12.18
CA ALA A 80 -3.25 -7.29 -12.01
C ALA A 80 -3.57 -8.63 -12.69
N LYS A 81 -4.79 -9.13 -12.51
CA LYS A 81 -5.23 -10.38 -13.14
C LYS A 81 -5.24 -10.28 -14.67
N ARG A 82 -5.66 -9.16 -15.22
CA ARG A 82 -5.61 -8.92 -16.67
C ARG A 82 -4.18 -8.97 -17.20
N ALA A 83 -3.22 -8.58 -16.39
CA ALA A 83 -1.79 -8.66 -16.73
C ALA A 83 -1.21 -10.08 -16.52
N GLY A 84 -1.99 -11.02 -16.02
CA GLY A 84 -1.55 -12.39 -15.77
C GLY A 84 -0.89 -12.59 -14.41
N VAL A 85 -1.10 -11.70 -13.46
CA VAL A 85 -0.47 -11.74 -12.14
C VAL A 85 -1.48 -12.21 -11.09
N ARG A 86 -1.08 -13.20 -10.29
CA ARG A 86 -1.87 -13.64 -9.14
C ARG A 86 -1.79 -12.56 -8.06
N CYS A 87 -2.93 -12.14 -7.56
CA CYS A 87 -3.01 -11.00 -6.67
C CYS A 87 -3.95 -11.25 -5.51
N LYS A 88 -3.50 -10.91 -4.31
CA LYS A 88 -4.31 -10.90 -3.10
C LYS A 88 -4.29 -9.50 -2.49
N THR A 89 -5.29 -9.20 -1.67
CA THR A 89 -5.39 -7.92 -1.00
C THR A 89 -5.30 -8.05 0.50
N LEU A 90 -4.87 -6.97 1.15
CA LEU A 90 -4.81 -6.87 2.60
C LEU A 90 -5.15 -5.43 2.97
N LEU A 91 -6.29 -5.25 3.64
CA LEU A 91 -6.74 -3.96 4.15
C LEU A 91 -6.45 -3.90 5.64
N LEU A 92 -5.60 -2.97 6.04
CA LEU A 92 -5.12 -2.84 7.42
C LEU A 92 -5.47 -1.48 7.98
N GLU A 93 -5.43 -1.36 9.30
CA GLU A 93 -5.58 -0.10 10.02
C GLU A 93 -4.37 0.12 10.92
N GLY A 94 -3.97 1.36 11.07
CA GLY A 94 -2.91 1.76 11.98
C GLY A 94 -1.88 2.66 11.35
N VAL A 95 -0.68 2.64 11.89
CA VAL A 95 0.45 3.41 11.38
C VAL A 95 0.98 2.74 10.11
N ALA A 96 0.92 3.44 8.99
CA ALA A 96 1.15 2.86 7.67
C ALA A 96 2.49 2.11 7.57
N HIS A 97 3.61 2.76 7.88
CA HIS A 97 4.92 2.13 7.71
C HIS A 97 5.09 0.89 8.61
N GLU A 98 4.56 0.92 9.82
CA GLU A 98 4.64 -0.22 10.74
C GLU A 98 3.84 -1.41 10.23
N ARG A 99 2.63 -1.14 9.76
CA ARG A 99 1.75 -2.19 9.22
C ARG A 99 2.30 -2.79 7.94
N ILE A 100 2.88 -1.98 7.09
CA ILE A 100 3.49 -2.44 5.83
C ILE A 100 4.66 -3.39 6.13
N VAL A 101 5.58 -2.97 7.00
CA VAL A 101 6.76 -3.78 7.34
C VAL A 101 6.34 -5.07 8.05
N LYS A 102 5.37 -5.00 8.95
CA LYS A 102 4.85 -6.18 9.64
C LYS A 102 4.17 -7.14 8.67
N ALA A 103 3.37 -6.63 7.74
CA ALA A 103 2.72 -7.46 6.72
C ALA A 103 3.76 -8.13 5.81
N ALA A 104 4.79 -7.41 5.39
CA ALA A 104 5.87 -7.97 4.58
C ALA A 104 6.54 -9.14 5.29
N ARG A 105 6.79 -8.99 6.58
CA ARG A 105 7.39 -10.07 7.39
C ARG A 105 6.45 -11.26 7.54
N SER A 106 5.21 -11.03 7.95
CA SER A 106 4.25 -12.10 8.22
C SER A 106 3.84 -12.86 6.96
N LYS A 107 3.79 -12.19 5.82
CA LYS A 107 3.44 -12.78 4.53
C LYS A 107 4.66 -13.24 3.74
N ARG A 108 5.86 -13.09 4.29
CA ARG A 108 7.13 -13.49 3.66
C ARG A 108 7.32 -12.86 2.30
N ALA A 109 7.08 -11.55 2.20
CA ALA A 109 7.36 -10.80 0.99
C ALA A 109 8.86 -10.68 0.75
N ASP A 110 9.27 -10.82 -0.49
CA ASP A 110 10.67 -10.74 -0.90
C ASP A 110 11.05 -9.34 -1.38
N LEU A 111 10.07 -8.55 -1.74
CA LEU A 111 10.23 -7.21 -2.27
C LEU A 111 9.03 -6.36 -1.84
N ILE A 112 9.31 -5.15 -1.40
CA ILE A 112 8.27 -4.14 -1.12
C ILE A 112 8.36 -3.05 -2.19
N VAL A 113 7.25 -2.70 -2.82
CA VAL A 113 7.18 -1.63 -3.81
C VAL A 113 6.26 -0.54 -3.30
N VAL A 114 6.79 0.68 -3.18
CA VAL A 114 6.04 1.84 -2.68
C VAL A 114 6.29 3.06 -3.56
N GLY A 115 5.30 3.93 -3.67
CA GLY A 115 5.49 5.24 -4.26
C GLY A 115 6.30 6.13 -3.34
N THR A 116 7.08 7.03 -3.90
CA THR A 116 7.92 7.93 -3.12
C THR A 116 7.09 8.92 -2.32
N ARG A 117 5.86 9.20 -2.75
CA ARG A 117 5.03 10.21 -2.13
C ARG A 117 3.56 10.01 -2.43
N GLY A 118 2.72 10.12 -1.39
CA GLY A 118 1.28 10.20 -1.54
C GLY A 118 0.84 11.65 -1.64
N GLY A 119 0.01 11.96 -2.63
CA GLY A 119 -0.58 13.27 -2.77
C GLY A 119 0.36 14.37 -3.23
N GLY A 120 -0.21 15.44 -3.74
CA GLY A 120 0.43 16.54 -4.39
C GLY A 120 1.68 17.08 -3.73
N GLY A 121 2.71 17.25 -4.48
CA GLY A 121 3.94 17.46 -3.90
C GLY A 121 4.77 18.62 -4.26
N ILE A 122 5.34 19.17 -3.23
CA ILE A 122 6.18 20.34 -3.29
C ILE A 122 7.58 19.98 -3.76
N ALA A 123 8.03 18.73 -3.61
CA ALA A 123 9.39 18.41 -3.95
C ALA A 123 9.51 17.11 -4.72
N LYS A 124 9.89 17.20 -6.00
CA LYS A 124 10.17 16.06 -6.86
C LYS A 124 11.24 15.11 -6.29
N PHE A 125 12.04 15.60 -5.37
CA PHE A 125 13.19 14.87 -4.81
C PHE A 125 12.97 14.38 -3.40
N PHE A 126 11.80 14.61 -2.85
CA PHE A 126 11.52 14.25 -1.47
C PHE A 126 10.92 12.86 -1.37
N LEU A 127 11.57 12.00 -0.60
CA LEU A 127 11.00 10.71 -0.24
C LEU A 127 9.94 10.94 0.83
N GLY A 128 8.69 10.52 0.57
CA GLY A 128 7.59 10.69 1.51
C GLY A 128 7.84 10.00 2.85
N SER A 129 7.12 10.41 3.88
CA SER A 129 7.33 9.91 5.24
C SER A 129 7.14 8.40 5.36
N VAL A 130 6.12 7.85 4.71
CA VAL A 130 5.87 6.41 4.73
C VAL A 130 6.99 5.66 4.00
N ALA A 131 7.34 6.09 2.79
CA ALA A 131 8.40 5.46 2.01
C ALA A 131 9.74 5.50 2.73
N SER A 132 10.10 6.66 3.33
CA SER A 132 11.34 6.81 4.10
C SER A 132 11.42 5.82 5.25
N ARG A 133 10.33 5.67 5.99
CA ARG A 133 10.29 4.78 7.15
C ARG A 133 10.28 3.32 6.77
N VAL A 134 9.61 2.98 5.67
CA VAL A 134 9.67 1.62 5.13
C VAL A 134 11.09 1.25 4.72
N VAL A 135 11.76 2.13 3.98
CA VAL A 135 13.16 1.92 3.58
C VAL A 135 14.06 1.75 4.80
N ALA A 136 13.85 2.57 5.84
CA ALA A 136 14.69 2.54 7.04
C ALA A 136 14.48 1.29 7.89
N THR A 137 13.30 0.70 7.88
CA THR A 137 12.93 -0.35 8.83
C THR A 137 12.71 -1.73 8.22
N ALA A 138 12.50 -1.82 6.90
CA ALA A 138 12.28 -3.10 6.24
C ALA A 138 13.57 -3.94 6.22
N ALA A 139 13.40 -5.24 6.46
CA ALA A 139 14.50 -6.21 6.36
C ALA A 139 14.70 -6.74 4.94
N TYR A 140 13.88 -6.30 3.99
CA TYR A 140 13.84 -6.79 2.62
C TYR A 140 14.10 -5.66 1.64
N PRO A 141 14.47 -5.98 0.38
CA PRO A 141 14.58 -4.97 -0.67
C PRO A 141 13.31 -4.13 -0.79
N VAL A 142 13.48 -2.83 -0.96
CA VAL A 142 12.38 -1.89 -1.16
C VAL A 142 12.63 -1.12 -2.46
N LEU A 143 11.69 -1.22 -3.37
CA LEU A 143 11.70 -0.43 -4.61
C LEU A 143 10.81 0.78 -4.40
N THR A 144 11.40 1.96 -4.47
CA THR A 144 10.66 3.22 -4.41
C THR A 144 10.46 3.75 -5.83
N VAL A 145 9.24 4.14 -6.14
CA VAL A 145 8.88 4.59 -7.48
C VAL A 145 8.37 6.01 -7.43
N ARG A 146 8.91 6.86 -8.27
CA ARG A 146 8.48 8.25 -8.39
C ARG A 146 7.30 8.37 -9.35
N ALA A 147 6.36 9.25 -9.04
CA ALA A 147 5.35 9.66 -10.00
C ALA A 147 6.03 10.46 -11.12
N THR A 148 5.68 10.17 -12.34
CA THR A 148 6.18 10.90 -13.52
C THR A 148 5.24 12.04 -13.89
#